data_af8f6c696aa6b89f52a4db34cf76a05c
#
_entry.id   af8f6c696aa6b89f52a4db34cf76a05c
#
_cell.length_a   1.000
_cell.length_b   1.000
_cell.length_c   1.000
_cell.angle_alpha   90.00
_cell.angle_beta   90.00
_cell.angle_gamma   90.00
#
_symmetry.space_group_name_H-M   'P 1'
#
loop_
_entity.id
_entity.type
_entity.pdbx_description
1 polymer ?
#
loop_
_entity_poly.entity_id
_entity_poly.type
_entity_poly.pdbx_seq_one_letter_code
_entity_poly.pdbx_strand_id
1 'polypeptide(L)'
;MKYKFKTKPYSHQLAALEKSWNRETYAYFMEMGTGKTKVLIDNVAMLYDRGKIDGALIISPKGVMDTWYSQELPAHLPNHIENVSVLWQANITKSQSNKLGTLFKTDERLHILVMNVEALSTQKGLSFAQKFLFSHKALMCVDESTTIKNPKAKRTKNIIALAPRAQ
;
A
#
# COMPACT_ATOMS: atom_id res chain seq x y z
N MET A 1 -20.60 -11.86 -1.46
CA MET A 1 -19.81 -11.31 -2.59
C MET A 1 -18.97 -12.43 -3.22
N LYS A 2 -19.15 -12.72 -4.51
CA LYS A 2 -18.30 -13.71 -5.20
C LYS A 2 -17.06 -13.00 -5.75
N TYR A 3 -16.03 -12.82 -4.92
CA TYR A 3 -14.73 -12.36 -5.36
C TYR A 3 -13.75 -13.55 -5.40
N LYS A 4 -12.91 -13.62 -6.43
CA LYS A 4 -11.96 -14.72 -6.61
C LYS A 4 -10.64 -14.37 -5.93
N PHE A 5 -10.51 -14.74 -4.66
CA PHE A 5 -9.28 -14.59 -3.91
C PHE A 5 -8.19 -15.53 -4.43
N LYS A 6 -6.94 -15.11 -4.42
CA LYS A 6 -5.80 -15.97 -4.72
C LYS A 6 -5.60 -17.03 -3.62
N THR A 7 -5.70 -16.61 -2.37
CA THR A 7 -5.67 -17.48 -1.19
C THR A 7 -6.98 -17.33 -0.44
N LYS A 8 -7.55 -18.43 0.04
CA LYS A 8 -8.84 -18.42 0.75
C LYS A 8 -8.71 -17.61 2.05
N PRO A 9 -9.51 -16.54 2.25
CA PRO A 9 -9.50 -15.82 3.52
C PRO A 9 -10.14 -16.64 4.64
N TYR A 10 -9.66 -16.44 5.85
CA TYR A 10 -10.34 -16.93 7.06
C TYR A 10 -11.63 -16.10 7.30
N SER A 11 -12.56 -16.65 8.09
CA SER A 11 -13.84 -16.00 8.38
C SER A 11 -13.69 -14.58 8.94
N HIS A 12 -12.76 -14.37 9.88
CA HIS A 12 -12.48 -13.06 10.46
C HIS A 12 -11.87 -12.06 9.46
N GLN A 13 -11.05 -12.55 8.51
CA GLN A 13 -10.49 -11.73 7.44
C GLN A 13 -11.59 -11.28 6.45
N LEU A 14 -12.48 -12.21 6.12
CA LEU A 14 -13.62 -11.91 5.24
C LEU A 14 -14.55 -10.89 5.89
N ALA A 15 -14.87 -11.06 7.17
CA ALA A 15 -15.69 -10.12 7.93
C ALA A 15 -15.06 -8.71 8.02
N ALA A 16 -13.72 -8.63 8.17
CA ALA A 16 -12.99 -7.37 8.15
C ALA A 16 -13.06 -6.71 6.76
N LEU A 17 -12.88 -7.49 5.69
CA LEU A 17 -12.94 -7.02 4.33
C LEU A 17 -14.34 -6.52 3.95
N GLU A 18 -15.40 -7.23 4.33
CA GLU A 18 -16.80 -6.83 4.10
C GLU A 18 -17.14 -5.49 4.72
N LYS A 19 -16.53 -5.15 5.86
CA LYS A 19 -16.73 -3.88 6.55
C LYS A 19 -15.93 -2.72 5.93
N SER A 20 -14.86 -3.00 5.22
CA SER A 20 -13.86 -2.01 4.79
C SER A 20 -13.86 -1.69 3.29
N TRP A 21 -14.17 -2.66 2.44
CA TRP A 21 -13.91 -2.61 1.00
C TRP A 21 -14.52 -1.41 0.25
N ASN A 22 -15.57 -0.79 0.77
CA ASN A 22 -16.24 0.37 0.17
C ASN A 22 -16.14 1.64 1.02
N ARG A 23 -15.25 1.64 2.02
CA ARG A 23 -15.00 2.79 2.89
C ARG A 23 -13.83 3.60 2.35
N GLU A 24 -13.97 4.92 2.31
CA GLU A 24 -12.87 5.84 1.97
C GLU A 24 -11.74 5.76 2.99
N THR A 25 -12.09 5.58 4.26
CA THR A 25 -11.12 5.40 5.35
C THR A 25 -11.55 4.27 6.26
N TYR A 26 -10.62 3.40 6.63
CA TYR A 26 -10.87 2.30 7.55
C TYR A 26 -9.63 1.93 8.37
N ALA A 27 -9.82 1.63 9.66
CA ALA A 27 -8.78 1.13 10.53
C ALA A 27 -9.06 -0.33 10.93
N TYR A 28 -8.10 -1.23 10.65
CA TYR A 28 -8.19 -2.63 11.03
C TYR A 28 -7.66 -2.83 12.45
N PHE A 29 -8.57 -2.96 13.42
CA PHE A 29 -8.25 -3.34 14.79
C PHE A 29 -8.24 -4.87 14.90
N MET A 30 -7.19 -5.47 14.37
CA MET A 30 -6.97 -6.91 14.39
C MET A 30 -5.71 -7.23 15.20
N GLU A 31 -5.70 -8.34 15.90
CA GLU A 31 -4.52 -8.78 16.66
C GLU A 31 -3.32 -9.09 15.75
N MET A 32 -2.12 -9.11 16.34
CA MET A 32 -0.92 -9.51 15.61
C MET A 32 -1.04 -10.96 15.13
N GLY A 33 -0.52 -11.24 13.94
CA GLY A 33 -0.57 -12.61 13.37
C GLY A 33 -1.90 -13.04 12.77
N THR A 34 -2.94 -12.20 12.77
CA THR A 34 -4.26 -12.53 12.20
C THR A 34 -4.37 -12.31 10.69
N GLY A 35 -3.25 -11.93 10.05
CA GLY A 35 -3.19 -11.75 8.59
C GLY A 35 -3.82 -10.45 8.09
N LYS A 36 -3.63 -9.32 8.80
CA LYS A 36 -4.04 -7.98 8.35
C LYS A 36 -3.52 -7.64 6.96
N THR A 37 -2.27 -7.99 6.68
CA THR A 37 -1.60 -7.78 5.39
C THR A 37 -2.38 -8.38 4.25
N LYS A 38 -2.83 -9.64 4.41
CA LYS A 38 -3.69 -10.29 3.41
C LYS A 38 -4.99 -9.52 3.18
N VAL A 39 -5.66 -9.08 4.24
CA VAL A 39 -6.91 -8.30 4.13
C VAL A 39 -6.67 -7.01 3.36
N LEU A 40 -5.56 -6.32 3.60
CA LEU A 40 -5.18 -5.12 2.87
C LEU A 40 -4.92 -5.39 1.39
N ILE A 41 -4.21 -6.48 1.06
CA ILE A 41 -3.94 -6.87 -0.34
C ILE A 41 -5.25 -7.26 -1.05
N ASP A 42 -6.11 -8.03 -0.41
CA ASP A 42 -7.42 -8.38 -0.95
C ASP A 42 -8.28 -7.12 -1.20
N ASN A 43 -8.23 -6.13 -0.30
CA ASN A 43 -8.94 -4.86 -0.47
C ASN A 43 -8.39 -4.07 -1.67
N VAL A 44 -7.07 -3.95 -1.80
CA VAL A 44 -6.42 -3.32 -2.96
C VAL A 44 -6.87 -4.00 -4.25
N ALA A 45 -6.82 -5.33 -4.30
CA ALA A 45 -7.20 -6.12 -5.47
C ALA A 45 -8.68 -5.92 -5.83
N MET A 46 -9.58 -5.92 -4.85
CA MET A 46 -11.01 -5.70 -5.08
C MET A 46 -11.32 -4.29 -5.57
N LEU A 47 -10.64 -3.28 -5.06
CA LEU A 47 -10.82 -1.89 -5.50
C LEU A 47 -10.30 -1.69 -6.93
N TYR A 48 -9.16 -2.32 -7.25
CA TYR A 48 -8.61 -2.29 -8.62
C TYR A 48 -9.54 -2.98 -9.62
N ASP A 49 -10.02 -4.20 -9.35
CA ASP A 49 -10.94 -4.93 -10.22
C ASP A 49 -12.26 -4.18 -10.47
N ARG A 50 -12.61 -3.24 -9.60
CA ARG A 50 -13.78 -2.35 -9.75
C ARG A 50 -13.45 -1.01 -10.41
N GLY A 51 -12.22 -0.80 -10.83
CA GLY A 51 -11.78 0.46 -11.44
C GLY A 51 -11.81 1.66 -10.49
N LYS A 52 -11.78 1.40 -9.17
CA LYS A 52 -11.78 2.46 -8.15
C LYS A 52 -10.40 3.06 -7.94
N ILE A 53 -9.37 2.23 -8.07
CA ILE A 53 -7.96 2.61 -7.93
C ILE A 53 -7.14 2.04 -9.10
N ASP A 54 -6.03 2.67 -9.39
CA ASP A 54 -4.96 2.19 -10.28
C ASP A 54 -3.61 2.12 -9.58
N GLY A 55 -3.55 2.55 -8.31
CA GLY A 55 -2.35 2.53 -7.48
C GLY A 55 -2.59 2.13 -6.03
N ALA A 56 -1.51 1.73 -5.35
CA ALA A 56 -1.46 1.52 -3.92
C ALA A 56 -0.13 2.02 -3.33
N LEU A 57 -0.21 2.87 -2.33
CA LEU A 57 0.94 3.30 -1.52
C LEU A 57 0.90 2.55 -0.19
N ILE A 58 1.87 1.67 0.02
CA ILE A 58 2.01 0.87 1.23
C ILE A 58 3.13 1.45 2.08
N ILE A 59 2.80 1.89 3.27
CA ILE A 59 3.74 2.45 4.24
C ILE A 59 3.86 1.46 5.39
N SER A 60 5.06 0.91 5.59
CA SER A 60 5.32 -0.10 6.62
C SER A 60 6.61 0.20 7.39
N PRO A 61 6.85 -0.44 8.55
CA PRO A 61 8.15 -0.37 9.21
C PRO A 61 9.26 -0.94 8.30
N LYS A 62 10.47 -0.38 8.41
CA LYS A 62 11.62 -0.78 7.59
C LYS A 62 11.88 -2.28 7.61
N GLY A 63 11.72 -2.94 8.76
CA GLY A 63 11.95 -4.38 8.90
C GLY A 63 10.89 -5.27 8.23
N VAL A 64 9.76 -4.71 7.80
CA VAL A 64 8.62 -5.47 7.24
C VAL A 64 8.41 -5.18 5.74
N MET A 65 8.95 -4.06 5.24
CA MET A 65 8.70 -3.63 3.86
C MET A 65 9.21 -4.64 2.81
N ASP A 66 10.34 -5.31 3.07
CA ASP A 66 10.86 -6.36 2.18
C ASP A 66 9.92 -7.57 2.15
N THR A 67 9.34 -7.95 3.29
CA THR A 67 8.33 -9.03 3.38
C THR A 67 7.08 -8.67 2.59
N TRP A 68 6.60 -7.45 2.67
CA TRP A 68 5.48 -6.96 1.85
C TRP A 68 5.76 -7.15 0.36
N TYR A 69 6.92 -6.72 -0.09
CA TYR A 69 7.29 -6.72 -1.49
C TYR A 69 7.58 -8.13 -2.04
N SER A 70 8.39 -8.93 -1.31
CA SER A 70 8.92 -10.20 -1.81
C SER A 70 8.06 -11.42 -1.48
N GLN A 71 7.20 -11.34 -0.48
CA GLN A 71 6.42 -12.47 0.01
C GLN A 71 4.91 -12.23 -0.04
N GLU A 72 4.41 -11.19 0.62
CA GLU A 72 2.97 -10.99 0.81
C GLU A 72 2.24 -10.62 -0.49
N LEU A 73 2.76 -9.65 -1.25
CA LEU A 73 2.17 -9.28 -2.54
C LEU A 73 2.16 -10.47 -3.51
N PRO A 74 3.28 -11.21 -3.74
CA PRO A 74 3.26 -12.40 -4.59
C PRO A 74 2.35 -13.51 -4.08
N ALA A 75 2.21 -13.67 -2.76
CA ALA A 75 1.37 -14.73 -2.19
C ALA A 75 -0.14 -14.46 -2.32
N HIS A 76 -0.57 -13.21 -2.18
CA HIS A 76 -1.98 -12.87 -2.01
C HIS A 76 -2.61 -12.08 -3.15
N LEU A 77 -1.82 -11.29 -3.91
CA LEU A 77 -2.36 -10.57 -5.07
C LEU A 77 -2.81 -11.54 -6.16
N PRO A 78 -4.08 -11.47 -6.63
CA PRO A 78 -4.60 -12.38 -7.65
C PRO A 78 -3.77 -12.37 -8.94
N ASN A 79 -3.57 -13.53 -9.55
CA ASN A 79 -2.71 -13.69 -10.73
C ASN A 79 -3.24 -12.98 -12.00
N HIS A 80 -4.54 -12.66 -12.04
CA HIS A 80 -5.14 -11.92 -13.15
C HIS A 80 -4.82 -10.41 -13.10
N ILE A 81 -4.34 -9.92 -11.95
CA ILE A 81 -3.96 -8.51 -11.77
C ILE A 81 -2.50 -8.34 -12.19
N GLU A 82 -2.30 -7.78 -13.37
CA GLU A 82 -0.98 -7.32 -13.78
C GLU A 82 -0.58 -6.11 -12.92
N ASN A 83 0.64 -6.14 -12.40
CA ASN A 83 1.10 -5.09 -11.52
C ASN A 83 2.55 -4.67 -11.76
N VAL A 84 2.85 -3.44 -11.36
CA VAL A 84 4.20 -2.88 -11.25
C VAL A 84 4.43 -2.54 -9.80
N SER A 85 5.17 -3.39 -9.10
CA SER A 85 5.50 -3.18 -7.68
C SER A 85 6.94 -2.73 -7.52
N VAL A 86 7.17 -1.65 -6.79
CA VAL A 86 8.51 -1.12 -6.53
C VAL A 86 8.70 -0.84 -5.05
N LEU A 87 9.85 -1.30 -4.54
CA LEU A 87 10.30 -1.05 -3.18
C LEU A 87 11.15 0.22 -3.12
N TRP A 88 10.78 1.16 -2.24
CA TRP A 88 11.57 2.36 -2.00
C TRP A 88 12.90 2.05 -1.33
N GLN A 89 13.96 2.69 -1.80
CA GLN A 89 15.29 2.64 -1.19
C GLN A 89 15.82 4.04 -0.96
N ALA A 90 16.47 4.28 0.18
CA ALA A 90 17.03 5.59 0.52
C ALA A 90 18.17 5.99 -0.44
N ASN A 91 19.03 5.02 -0.79
CA ASN A 91 20.11 5.20 -1.74
C ASN A 91 19.62 4.80 -3.14
N ILE A 92 19.27 5.80 -3.94
CA ILE A 92 18.75 5.59 -5.29
C ILE A 92 19.92 5.46 -6.27
N THR A 93 20.20 4.23 -6.68
CA THR A 93 21.08 3.93 -7.82
C THR A 93 20.36 4.24 -9.13
N LYS A 94 21.11 4.27 -10.26
CA LYS A 94 20.50 4.42 -11.60
C LYS A 94 19.46 3.33 -11.88
N SER A 95 19.74 2.07 -11.52
CA SER A 95 18.81 0.95 -11.64
C SER A 95 17.53 1.18 -10.83
N GLN A 96 17.67 1.63 -9.57
CA GLN A 96 16.54 1.94 -8.72
C GLN A 96 15.71 3.12 -9.25
N SER A 97 16.37 4.15 -9.78
CA SER A 97 15.69 5.28 -10.42
C SER A 97 14.85 4.83 -11.62
N ASN A 98 15.39 3.94 -12.45
CA ASN A 98 14.65 3.36 -13.58
C ASN A 98 13.44 2.56 -13.11
N LYS A 99 13.58 1.72 -12.06
CA LYS A 99 12.46 0.99 -11.47
C LYS A 99 11.39 1.93 -10.92
N LEU A 100 11.77 2.96 -10.18
CA LEU A 100 10.84 3.97 -9.67
C LEU A 100 10.12 4.70 -10.82
N GLY A 101 10.82 4.94 -11.92
CA GLY A 101 10.25 5.54 -13.13
C GLY A 101 9.14 4.71 -13.77
N THR A 102 9.16 3.38 -13.62
CA THR A 102 8.11 2.49 -14.16
C THR A 102 6.75 2.71 -13.49
N LEU A 103 6.73 3.24 -12.26
CA LEU A 103 5.50 3.57 -11.54
C LEU A 103 4.70 4.70 -12.20
N PHE A 104 5.31 5.48 -13.08
CA PHE A 104 4.66 6.63 -13.74
C PHE A 104 4.36 6.39 -15.22
N LYS A 105 4.47 5.14 -15.68
CA LYS A 105 4.03 4.77 -17.01
C LYS A 105 2.51 4.75 -17.06
N THR A 106 1.95 5.32 -18.11
CA THR A 106 0.51 5.27 -18.36
C THR A 106 0.16 3.93 -18.98
N ASP A 107 -0.27 3.00 -18.17
CA ASP A 107 -0.77 1.69 -18.58
C ASP A 107 -1.90 1.23 -17.62
N GLU A 108 -2.54 0.12 -17.94
CA GLU A 108 -3.69 -0.38 -17.18
C GLU A 108 -3.30 -1.25 -15.96
N ARG A 109 -2.01 -1.39 -15.67
CA ARG A 109 -1.54 -2.23 -14.55
C ARG A 109 -1.75 -1.54 -13.21
N LEU A 110 -1.89 -2.34 -12.17
CA LEU A 110 -1.88 -1.84 -10.80
C LEU A 110 -0.46 -1.40 -10.41
N HIS A 111 -0.28 -0.14 -10.03
CA HIS A 111 1.00 0.39 -9.61
C HIS A 111 1.11 0.38 -8.08
N ILE A 112 2.12 -0.31 -7.54
CA ILE A 112 2.30 -0.46 -6.09
C ILE A 112 3.65 0.09 -5.66
N LEU A 113 3.61 1.09 -4.78
CA LEU A 113 4.80 1.64 -4.14
C LEU A 113 4.84 1.20 -2.67
N VAL A 114 5.90 0.48 -2.29
CA VAL A 114 6.14 0.09 -0.90
C VAL A 114 7.24 0.97 -0.32
N MET A 115 6.95 1.69 0.74
CA MET A 115 7.88 2.62 1.41
C MET A 115 7.97 2.33 2.90
N ASN A 116 9.16 2.57 3.48
CA ASN A 116 9.27 2.59 4.93
C ASN A 116 8.80 3.94 5.50
N VAL A 117 8.24 3.89 6.70
CA VAL A 117 7.71 5.08 7.39
C VAL A 117 8.76 6.18 7.60
N GLU A 118 10.03 5.81 7.79
CA GLU A 118 11.15 6.73 7.97
C GLU A 118 11.44 7.56 6.70
N ALA A 119 11.20 7.00 5.52
CA ALA A 119 11.36 7.71 4.25
C ALA A 119 10.51 8.99 4.20
N LEU A 120 9.33 8.97 4.83
CA LEU A 120 8.42 10.12 4.90
C LEU A 120 8.91 11.25 5.83
N SER A 121 9.96 11.02 6.61
CA SER A 121 10.67 12.09 7.34
C SER A 121 11.66 12.85 6.48
N THR A 122 12.02 12.30 5.30
CA THR A 122 12.93 12.92 4.35
C THR A 122 12.16 13.70 3.28
N GLN A 123 12.73 14.82 2.80
CA GLN A 123 12.13 15.59 1.72
C GLN A 123 11.97 14.75 0.45
N LYS A 124 12.96 13.92 0.12
CA LYS A 124 12.97 13.07 -1.08
C LYS A 124 11.86 12.03 -1.06
N GLY A 125 11.74 11.30 0.06
CA GLY A 125 10.70 10.27 0.22
C GLY A 125 9.29 10.88 0.22
N LEU A 126 9.10 11.99 0.94
CA LEU A 126 7.82 12.70 0.98
C LEU A 126 7.42 13.21 -0.41
N SER A 127 8.32 13.89 -1.13
CA SER A 127 8.03 14.40 -2.47
C SER A 127 7.70 13.27 -3.46
N PHE A 128 8.36 12.13 -3.33
CA PHE A 128 8.08 10.97 -4.18
C PHE A 128 6.71 10.36 -3.89
N ALA A 129 6.34 10.20 -2.61
CA ALA A 129 5.01 9.74 -2.20
C ALA A 129 3.91 10.69 -2.69
N GLN A 130 4.13 12.01 -2.56
CA GLN A 130 3.20 13.02 -3.08
C GLN A 130 3.02 12.90 -4.59
N LYS A 131 4.13 12.78 -5.34
CA LYS A 131 4.09 12.59 -6.79
C LYS A 131 3.31 11.33 -7.18
N PHE A 132 3.53 10.22 -6.47
CA PHE A 132 2.81 8.97 -6.71
C PHE A 132 1.31 9.14 -6.50
N LEU A 133 0.88 9.68 -5.35
CA LEU A 133 -0.54 9.92 -5.04
C LEU A 133 -1.20 10.96 -5.97
N PHE A 134 -0.42 11.87 -6.54
CA PHE A 134 -0.93 12.81 -7.53
C PHE A 134 -1.12 12.17 -8.91
N SER A 135 -0.29 11.19 -9.25
CA SER A 135 -0.30 10.53 -10.57
C SER A 135 -1.28 9.36 -10.66
N HIS A 136 -1.75 8.84 -9.52
CA HIS A 136 -2.60 7.65 -9.43
C HIS A 136 -3.82 7.91 -8.55
N LYS A 137 -4.92 7.24 -8.89
CA LYS A 137 -6.03 7.02 -7.94
C LYS A 137 -5.59 5.93 -6.98
N ALA A 138 -4.87 6.30 -5.93
CA ALA A 138 -4.17 5.32 -5.10
C ALA A 138 -4.80 5.17 -3.71
N LEU A 139 -4.99 3.91 -3.29
CA LEU A 139 -5.24 3.59 -1.89
C LEU A 139 -3.95 3.77 -1.09
N MET A 140 -4.00 4.49 0.02
CA MET A 140 -2.89 4.60 0.96
C MET A 140 -3.11 3.66 2.15
N CYS A 141 -2.20 2.72 2.36
CA CYS A 141 -2.19 1.80 3.49
C CYS A 141 -1.04 2.13 4.45
N VAL A 142 -1.33 2.22 5.74
CA VAL A 142 -0.31 2.33 6.78
C VAL A 142 -0.34 1.06 7.62
N ASP A 143 0.69 0.23 7.45
CA ASP A 143 0.88 -0.97 8.24
C ASP A 143 1.57 -0.61 9.56
N GLU A 144 1.13 -1.23 10.67
CA GLU A 144 1.58 -0.92 12.03
C GLU A 144 1.48 0.57 12.39
N SER A 145 0.26 1.09 12.46
CA SER A 145 -0.02 2.50 12.84
C SER A 145 0.59 2.92 14.18
N THR A 146 1.07 1.95 14.99
CA THR A 146 1.84 2.22 16.21
C THR A 146 3.10 3.05 15.97
N THR A 147 3.68 2.96 14.78
CA THR A 147 4.87 3.73 14.38
C THR A 147 4.61 5.23 14.19
N ILE A 148 3.33 5.61 14.08
CA ILE A 148 2.87 6.99 13.89
C ILE A 148 2.09 7.56 15.08
N LYS A 149 2.18 6.92 16.26
CA LYS A 149 1.47 7.36 17.47
C LYS A 149 1.90 8.75 17.99
N ASN A 150 3.13 9.17 17.72
CA ASN A 150 3.60 10.49 18.15
C ASN A 150 3.13 11.58 17.18
N PRO A 151 2.12 12.41 17.54
CA PRO A 151 1.56 13.43 16.64
C PRO A 151 2.56 14.55 16.32
N LYS A 152 3.61 14.72 17.14
CA LYS A 152 4.67 15.72 16.91
C LYS A 152 5.76 15.24 15.94
N ALA A 153 5.85 13.93 15.69
CA ALA A 153 6.86 13.38 14.79
C ALA A 153 6.61 13.84 13.33
N LYS A 154 7.69 14.23 12.65
CA LYS A 154 7.63 14.70 11.24
C LYS A 154 6.94 13.69 10.32
N ARG A 155 7.29 12.39 10.46
CA ARG A 155 6.66 11.30 9.69
C ARG A 155 5.15 11.23 9.89
N THR A 156 4.66 11.39 11.13
CA THR A 156 3.22 11.37 11.44
C THR A 156 2.50 12.53 10.78
N LYS A 157 3.03 13.74 10.90
CA LYS A 157 2.48 14.93 10.24
C LYS A 157 2.43 14.77 8.72
N ASN A 158 3.48 14.21 8.12
CA ASN A 158 3.56 13.99 6.69
C ASN A 158 2.56 12.93 6.22
N ILE A 159 2.38 11.83 6.96
CA ILE A 159 1.38 10.80 6.65
C ILE A 159 -0.04 11.39 6.70
N ILE A 160 -0.36 12.16 7.74
CA ILE A 160 -1.65 12.83 7.86
C ILE A 160 -1.88 13.80 6.69
N ALA A 161 -0.85 14.53 6.28
CA ALA A 161 -0.94 15.46 5.15
C ALA A 161 -1.08 14.75 3.77
N LEU A 162 -0.62 13.50 3.65
CA LEU A 162 -0.79 12.69 2.44
C LEU A 162 -2.20 12.08 2.33
N ALA A 163 -2.83 11.74 3.45
CA ALA A 163 -4.11 11.02 3.48
C ALA A 163 -5.22 11.66 2.61
N PRO A 164 -5.44 12.98 2.58
CA PRO A 164 -6.47 13.58 1.74
C PRO A 164 -6.21 13.47 0.23
N ARG A 165 -5.02 13.03 -0.18
CA ARG A 165 -4.63 12.83 -1.59
C ARG A 165 -4.83 11.39 -2.05
N ALA A 166 -5.08 10.48 -1.12
CA ALA A 166 -5.45 9.09 -1.41
C ALA A 166 -6.96 8.99 -1.72
N GLN A 167 -7.31 7.98 -2.51
CA GLN A 167 -8.70 7.65 -2.86
C GLN A 167 -9.31 6.72 -1.80
#